data_a4162dc80ae1097b4bafd7982a3e8605
#
_entry.id   a4162dc80ae1097b4bafd7982a3e8605
#
_cell.length_a   1.000
_cell.length_b   1.000
_cell.length_c   1.000
_cell.angle_alpha   90.00
_cell.angle_beta   90.00
_cell.angle_gamma   90.00
#
_symmetry.space_group_name_H-M   'P 1'
#
loop_
_entity.id
_entity.type
_entity.pdbx_description
1 polymer ?
#
loop_
_entity_poly.entity_id
_entity_poly.type
_entity_poly.pdbx_seq_one_letter_code
_entity_poly.pdbx_strand_id
1 'polypeptide(L)'
;MRWRKFILCAVGALLASCSSESASRPDAGEVDEISSSENPVSSEWQLFSSSSFTEESSSSLFVHHPGFDPCRFNFGAGWQTAHEDPAFYEGLDYISVWLGDNDFFNAFEARMFDVTRQVNATPMIYAYVIAEFGKDHGLADCDTKKDGAFVTPNHCTDGAELIRNYFQDSILYRYREYAAGFREHIEFFANQDPDTVQFIWLVEPDFYQYSYSGSVQASKSSDHGGFAQNGGGVPDSMMGVYFSQIVDTIKAYLPASKIAIDISPWVLDQEAWYSNFDLSKVDFASTSGGRTAATSEKIRAANAATWKGIADLLKRPVLADAGYDAGGHGTGYNKAWGKTENLNARIADGVIGVTQMDPDSLYHVRASIVRSELSPTVWCTEN
;
A
#
# COMPACT_ATOMS: atom_id res chain seq x y z
N MET A 1 -35.47 -7.97 25.25
CA MET A 1 -34.95 -7.46 26.51
C MET A 1 -33.93 -8.45 27.06
N ARG A 2 -32.64 -8.29 26.74
CA ARG A 2 -31.53 -9.05 27.35
C ARG A 2 -30.44 -8.06 27.69
N TRP A 3 -30.15 -7.95 28.97
CA TRP A 3 -29.14 -7.06 29.57
C TRP A 3 -27.73 -7.56 29.22
N ARG A 4 -26.91 -6.71 28.61
CA ARG A 4 -25.45 -6.92 28.47
C ARG A 4 -24.78 -6.39 29.75
N LYS A 5 -24.07 -7.26 30.44
CA LYS A 5 -23.24 -6.91 31.58
C LYS A 5 -21.95 -6.26 31.09
N PHE A 6 -21.74 -5.01 31.46
CA PHE A 6 -20.44 -4.36 31.33
C PHE A 6 -19.48 -4.97 32.36
N ILE A 7 -18.35 -5.53 31.89
CA ILE A 7 -17.23 -5.88 32.74
C ILE A 7 -16.20 -4.78 32.58
N LEU A 8 -16.05 -3.96 33.63
CA LEU A 8 -14.93 -3.04 33.79
C LEU A 8 -13.74 -3.88 34.25
N CYS A 9 -12.73 -4.04 33.41
CA CYS A 9 -11.42 -4.56 33.85
C CYS A 9 -10.49 -3.40 34.16
N ALA A 10 -10.11 -3.31 35.42
CA ALA A 10 -9.12 -2.37 35.93
C ALA A 10 -7.71 -2.72 35.43
N VAL A 11 -7.00 -1.71 34.97
CA VAL A 11 -5.60 -1.79 34.54
C VAL A 11 -4.69 -2.02 35.75
N GLY A 12 -4.06 -3.19 35.80
CA GLY A 12 -2.95 -3.50 36.70
C GLY A 12 -1.69 -3.69 35.88
N ALA A 13 -0.74 -2.78 36.02
CA ALA A 13 0.58 -2.86 35.41
C ALA A 13 1.37 -4.02 36.00
N LEU A 14 1.81 -4.96 35.15
CA LEU A 14 2.87 -5.91 35.45
C LEU A 14 3.82 -5.97 34.27
N LEU A 15 5.01 -5.41 34.47
CA LEU A 15 6.17 -5.55 33.61
C LEU A 15 6.64 -7.01 33.66
N ALA A 16 6.53 -7.73 32.57
CA ALA A 16 7.22 -8.97 32.34
C ALA A 16 8.01 -8.86 31.05
N SER A 17 9.33 -8.76 31.18
CA SER A 17 10.30 -8.84 30.11
C SER A 17 10.29 -10.25 29.54
N CYS A 18 9.90 -10.40 28.26
CA CYS A 18 10.24 -11.59 27.48
C CYS A 18 11.37 -11.24 26.52
N SER A 19 12.52 -11.83 26.78
CA SER A 19 13.67 -11.86 25.89
C SER A 19 13.34 -12.75 24.69
N SER A 20 13.32 -12.19 23.49
CA SER A 20 13.29 -12.96 22.26
C SER A 20 14.69 -13.46 21.93
N GLU A 21 14.86 -14.76 21.83
CA GLU A 21 16.06 -15.41 21.36
C GLU A 21 16.28 -15.10 19.86
N SER A 22 17.47 -14.60 19.58
CA SER A 22 17.95 -14.31 18.25
C SER A 22 18.18 -15.59 17.46
N ALA A 23 17.53 -15.73 16.33
CA ALA A 23 17.86 -16.72 15.32
C ALA A 23 19.19 -16.36 14.65
N SER A 24 20.09 -17.33 14.58
CA SER A 24 21.45 -17.29 14.09
C SER A 24 21.55 -16.92 12.60
N ARG A 25 22.42 -15.95 12.31
CA ARG A 25 22.93 -15.63 10.96
C ARG A 25 23.65 -16.82 10.34
N PRO A 26 23.50 -17.08 9.04
CA PRO A 26 24.45 -17.89 8.28
C PRO A 26 25.69 -17.07 7.90
N ASP A 27 26.82 -17.75 7.87
CA ASP A 27 28.16 -17.26 7.62
C ASP A 27 28.33 -16.49 6.32
N ALA A 28 29.10 -15.40 6.41
CA ALA A 28 29.57 -14.61 5.28
C ALA A 28 30.72 -15.34 4.57
N GLY A 29 30.53 -15.63 3.30
CA GLY A 29 31.60 -16.05 2.41
C GLY A 29 32.55 -14.88 2.12
N GLU A 30 33.84 -15.21 2.08
CA GLU A 30 34.97 -14.35 1.75
C GLU A 30 34.74 -13.54 0.48
N VAL A 31 34.98 -12.23 0.52
CA VAL A 31 35.01 -11.35 -0.65
C VAL A 31 36.41 -10.80 -0.76
N ASP A 32 37.03 -11.02 -1.91
CA ASP A 32 38.34 -10.58 -2.30
C ASP A 32 38.53 -9.06 -2.20
N GLU A 33 39.68 -8.64 -1.63
CA GLU A 33 40.16 -7.26 -1.56
C GLU A 33 40.43 -6.71 -2.96
N ILE A 34 39.69 -5.68 -3.36
CA ILE A 34 40.08 -4.79 -4.47
C ILE A 34 40.52 -3.47 -3.89
N SER A 35 41.83 -3.23 -4.06
CA SER A 35 42.57 -2.03 -3.75
C SER A 35 41.97 -0.78 -4.40
N SER A 36 41.53 0.20 -3.61
CA SER A 36 41.11 1.52 -4.06
C SER A 36 42.25 2.54 -3.85
N SER A 37 42.69 3.15 -4.93
CA SER A 37 43.57 4.29 -4.92
C SER A 37 42.82 5.56 -4.51
N GLU A 38 43.31 6.21 -3.48
CA GLU A 38 42.85 7.52 -3.01
C GLU A 38 43.23 8.64 -3.96
N ASN A 39 42.29 9.51 -4.28
CA ASN A 39 42.54 10.88 -4.69
C ASN A 39 41.69 11.85 -3.88
N PRO A 40 42.27 12.84 -3.18
CA PRO A 40 41.49 13.80 -2.43
C PRO A 40 41.06 14.96 -3.35
N VAL A 41 39.74 15.13 -3.47
CA VAL A 41 39.16 16.36 -4.04
C VAL A 41 38.80 17.30 -2.90
N SER A 42 39.55 18.38 -2.78
CA SER A 42 39.25 19.49 -1.86
C SER A 42 38.05 20.27 -2.38
N SER A 43 36.96 20.27 -1.61
CA SER A 43 35.83 21.16 -1.84
C SER A 43 35.92 22.38 -0.93
N GLU A 44 36.23 23.53 -1.53
CA GLU A 44 36.10 24.85 -0.94
C GLU A 44 34.65 25.19 -0.75
N TRP A 45 34.19 25.25 0.51
CA TRP A 45 32.89 25.83 0.87
C TRP A 45 33.08 27.33 1.11
N GLN A 46 32.62 28.16 0.19
CA GLN A 46 32.52 29.60 0.41
C GLN A 46 31.35 29.88 1.36
N LEU A 47 31.68 30.38 2.54
CA LEU A 47 30.76 30.95 3.51
C LEU A 47 30.16 32.24 2.94
N PHE A 48 28.89 32.22 2.61
CA PHE A 48 28.12 33.44 2.37
C PHE A 48 27.82 34.13 3.70
N SER A 49 28.32 35.33 3.82
CA SER A 49 28.18 36.26 4.91
C SER A 49 26.71 36.60 5.21
N SER A 50 26.39 36.60 6.49
CA SER A 50 25.12 36.98 7.07
C SER A 50 24.64 38.37 6.65
N SER A 51 23.56 38.45 5.91
CA SER A 51 22.73 39.65 5.86
C SER A 51 21.60 39.51 6.88
N SER A 52 21.50 40.53 7.72
CA SER A 52 20.49 40.69 8.76
C SER A 52 19.08 40.56 8.17
N PHE A 53 18.38 39.46 8.47
CA PHE A 53 16.93 39.37 8.28
C PHE A 53 16.23 40.01 9.47
N THR A 54 15.52 41.07 9.19
CA THR A 54 14.47 41.59 10.09
C THR A 54 13.44 40.50 10.26
N GLU A 55 13.10 40.16 11.53
CA GLU A 55 11.96 39.32 11.85
C GLU A 55 10.67 40.05 11.45
N GLU A 56 10.26 39.86 10.20
CA GLU A 56 8.86 39.95 9.85
C GLU A 56 8.18 38.67 10.36
N SER A 57 7.26 38.87 11.33
CA SER A 57 6.33 37.86 11.79
C SER A 57 5.62 37.24 10.60
N SER A 58 6.20 36.19 10.03
CA SER A 58 5.53 35.37 9.07
C SER A 58 4.49 34.56 9.81
N SER A 59 3.25 35.09 9.84
CA SER A 59 2.09 34.23 9.93
C SER A 59 2.27 33.22 8.77
N SER A 60 2.73 32.01 9.08
CA SER A 60 2.79 30.92 8.13
C SER A 60 1.38 30.81 7.55
N LEU A 61 1.23 31.20 6.31
CA LEU A 61 0.09 30.80 5.51
C LEU A 61 0.16 29.29 5.45
N PHE A 62 -0.48 28.61 6.42
CA PHE A 62 -0.82 27.22 6.33
C PHE A 62 -1.71 27.12 5.09
N VAL A 63 -1.09 26.79 3.96
CA VAL A 63 -1.83 26.39 2.77
C VAL A 63 -2.55 25.12 3.19
N HIS A 64 -3.84 25.23 3.42
CA HIS A 64 -4.69 24.10 3.77
C HIS A 64 -4.56 23.09 2.64
N HIS A 65 -3.85 22.00 2.89
CA HIS A 65 -3.63 20.97 1.89
C HIS A 65 -4.97 20.25 1.68
N PRO A 66 -5.52 20.17 0.45
CA PRO A 66 -6.89 19.69 0.24
C PRO A 66 -7.06 18.16 0.39
N GLY A 67 -6.04 17.44 0.86
CA GLY A 67 -6.06 15.97 0.87
C GLY A 67 -5.89 15.39 -0.54
N PHE A 68 -6.36 14.17 -0.74
CA PHE A 68 -6.27 13.47 -2.03
C PHE A 68 -7.16 14.13 -3.10
N ASP A 69 -6.58 14.43 -4.27
CA ASP A 69 -7.26 15.07 -5.40
C ASP A 69 -6.82 14.41 -6.72
N PRO A 70 -7.73 13.77 -7.48
CA PRO A 70 -7.36 13.12 -8.74
C PRO A 70 -6.90 14.09 -9.84
N CYS A 71 -7.16 15.40 -9.71
CA CYS A 71 -6.72 16.42 -10.68
C CYS A 71 -5.25 16.79 -10.54
N ARG A 72 -4.60 16.43 -9.48
CA ARG A 72 -3.17 16.67 -9.26
C ARG A 72 -2.46 15.38 -8.93
N PHE A 73 -1.14 15.36 -9.09
CA PHE A 73 -0.34 14.22 -8.67
C PHE A 73 -0.24 14.19 -7.14
N ASN A 74 -0.57 13.04 -6.56
CA ASN A 74 -0.65 12.84 -5.12
C ASN A 74 0.59 12.10 -4.59
N PHE A 75 1.08 12.53 -3.45
CA PHE A 75 2.21 11.92 -2.76
C PHE A 75 1.75 11.28 -1.46
N GLY A 76 2.05 10.00 -1.29
CA GLY A 76 1.73 9.26 -0.09
C GLY A 76 2.95 8.59 0.54
N ALA A 77 2.84 8.26 1.81
CA ALA A 77 3.84 7.51 2.55
C ALA A 77 3.21 6.36 3.34
N GLY A 78 3.98 5.28 3.51
CA GLY A 78 3.62 4.21 4.42
C GLY A 78 3.67 4.68 5.88
N TRP A 79 2.67 4.28 6.66
CA TRP A 79 2.64 4.49 8.10
C TRP A 79 3.67 3.60 8.79
N GLN A 80 4.43 4.20 9.72
CA GLN A 80 5.46 3.50 10.45
C GLN A 80 5.45 3.91 11.93
N THR A 81 5.57 2.95 12.81
CA THR A 81 5.71 3.20 14.25
C THR A 81 6.97 3.98 14.62
N ALA A 82 7.99 3.97 13.76
CA ALA A 82 9.19 4.77 13.95
C ALA A 82 8.96 6.28 13.68
N HIS A 83 7.86 6.63 13.01
CA HIS A 83 7.53 7.99 12.57
C HIS A 83 6.10 8.36 12.94
N GLU A 84 5.79 8.31 14.24
CA GLU A 84 4.46 8.70 14.74
C GLU A 84 4.25 10.22 14.85
N ASP A 85 5.30 11.02 14.61
CA ASP A 85 5.20 12.47 14.59
C ASP A 85 4.43 12.94 13.35
N PRO A 86 3.30 13.62 13.48
CA PRO A 86 2.55 14.16 12.35
C PRO A 86 3.38 15.03 11.40
N ALA A 87 4.40 15.73 11.92
CA ALA A 87 5.29 16.55 11.10
C ALA A 87 6.01 15.77 9.98
N PHE A 88 6.20 14.46 10.16
CA PHE A 88 6.78 13.59 9.13
C PHE A 88 5.89 13.48 7.87
N TYR A 89 4.57 13.60 8.04
CA TYR A 89 3.58 13.43 6.99
C TYR A 89 2.97 14.75 6.51
N GLU A 90 3.39 15.88 7.07
CA GLU A 90 2.83 17.19 6.73
C GLU A 90 2.94 17.48 5.23
N GLY A 91 1.84 17.88 4.60
CA GLY A 91 1.81 18.18 3.16
C GLY A 91 1.75 16.97 2.24
N LEU A 92 1.73 15.74 2.75
CA LEU A 92 1.39 14.56 1.97
C LEU A 92 -0.12 14.46 1.75
N ASP A 93 -0.53 13.81 0.66
CA ASP A 93 -1.94 13.71 0.25
C ASP A 93 -2.63 12.52 0.91
N TYR A 94 -1.88 11.46 1.20
CA TYR A 94 -2.40 10.26 1.87
C TYR A 94 -1.31 9.54 2.66
N ILE A 95 -1.76 8.79 3.67
CA ILE A 95 -0.91 7.92 4.50
C ILE A 95 -1.46 6.51 4.37
N SER A 96 -0.60 5.55 4.02
CA SER A 96 -1.01 4.16 3.82
C SER A 96 -0.63 3.25 4.99
N VAL A 97 -1.48 2.26 5.26
CA VAL A 97 -1.25 1.22 6.26
C VAL A 97 -1.62 -0.15 5.67
N TRP A 98 -0.87 -1.18 6.06
CA TRP A 98 -1.21 -2.57 5.76
C TRP A 98 -2.10 -3.11 6.86
N LEU A 99 -3.20 -3.78 6.47
CA LEU A 99 -4.11 -4.47 7.37
C LEU A 99 -4.15 -5.96 7.04
N GLY A 100 -4.42 -6.78 8.06
CA GLY A 100 -4.69 -8.20 7.88
C GLY A 100 -4.04 -9.09 8.93
N ASP A 101 -2.98 -8.63 9.59
CA ASP A 101 -2.22 -9.36 10.60
C ASP A 101 -2.97 -9.58 11.93
N ASN A 102 -4.10 -8.88 12.10
CA ASN A 102 -5.00 -9.04 13.23
C ASN A 102 -6.42 -9.36 12.75
N ASP A 103 -7.25 -9.91 13.64
CA ASP A 103 -8.65 -10.22 13.31
C ASP A 103 -9.54 -8.98 13.29
N PHE A 104 -9.09 -7.86 13.87
CA PHE A 104 -9.89 -6.67 14.09
C PHE A 104 -9.03 -5.41 14.22
N PHE A 105 -9.69 -4.27 14.04
CA PHE A 105 -9.14 -2.93 14.25
C PHE A 105 -8.52 -2.77 15.65
N ASN A 106 -7.36 -2.13 15.72
CA ASN A 106 -6.63 -1.93 16.96
C ASN A 106 -5.99 -0.52 17.06
N ALA A 107 -5.14 -0.34 18.09
CA ALA A 107 -4.52 0.95 18.38
C ALA A 107 -3.55 1.43 17.28
N PHE A 108 -2.99 0.53 16.47
CA PHE A 108 -2.07 0.88 15.39
C PHE A 108 -2.82 1.60 14.25
N GLU A 109 -3.96 1.05 13.82
CA GLU A 109 -4.81 1.66 12.79
C GLU A 109 -5.44 2.95 13.32
N ALA A 110 -5.87 2.97 14.59
CA ALA A 110 -6.41 4.16 15.24
C ALA A 110 -5.41 5.31 15.22
N ARG A 111 -4.16 5.04 15.58
CA ARG A 111 -3.09 6.03 15.60
C ARG A 111 -2.77 6.56 14.19
N MET A 112 -2.68 5.68 13.20
CA MET A 112 -2.51 6.08 11.79
C MET A 112 -3.62 7.03 11.35
N PHE A 113 -4.88 6.69 11.64
CA PHE A 113 -6.03 7.53 11.30
C PHE A 113 -5.95 8.89 11.97
N ASP A 114 -5.61 8.95 13.26
CA ASP A 114 -5.49 10.20 14.01
C ASP A 114 -4.40 11.13 13.45
N VAL A 115 -3.24 10.57 13.06
CA VAL A 115 -2.18 11.34 12.40
C VAL A 115 -2.60 11.80 11.03
N THR A 116 -3.23 10.94 10.23
CA THR A 116 -3.74 11.29 8.90
C THR A 116 -4.69 12.49 8.99
N ARG A 117 -5.58 12.49 9.97
CA ARG A 117 -6.50 13.60 10.23
C ARG A 117 -5.77 14.89 10.65
N GLN A 118 -4.75 14.79 11.51
CA GLN A 118 -3.99 15.94 11.99
C GLN A 118 -3.27 16.67 10.85
N VAL A 119 -2.78 15.95 9.84
CA VAL A 119 -2.10 16.54 8.69
C VAL A 119 -3.03 16.78 7.49
N ASN A 120 -4.33 16.52 7.65
CA ASN A 120 -5.34 16.64 6.59
C ASN A 120 -5.03 15.79 5.35
N ALA A 121 -4.45 14.62 5.55
CA ALA A 121 -4.24 13.62 4.51
C ALA A 121 -5.43 12.64 4.42
N THR A 122 -5.48 11.83 3.39
CA THR A 122 -6.47 10.76 3.22
C THR A 122 -5.89 9.43 3.72
N PRO A 123 -6.58 8.66 4.57
CA PRO A 123 -6.13 7.32 4.94
C PRO A 123 -6.25 6.36 3.75
N MET A 124 -5.16 5.64 3.44
CA MET A 124 -5.13 4.59 2.43
C MET A 124 -4.85 3.24 3.09
N ILE A 125 -5.68 2.26 2.79
CA ILE A 125 -5.63 0.94 3.39
C ILE A 125 -5.18 -0.07 2.34
N TYR A 126 -4.06 -0.73 2.57
CA TYR A 126 -3.65 -1.94 1.87
C TYR A 126 -4.25 -3.13 2.62
N ALA A 127 -5.44 -3.55 2.21
CA ALA A 127 -6.21 -4.58 2.91
C ALA A 127 -5.73 -5.97 2.48
N TYR A 128 -4.72 -6.49 3.15
CA TYR A 128 -4.05 -7.78 2.89
C TYR A 128 -4.65 -8.90 3.74
N VAL A 129 -5.97 -8.90 3.86
CA VAL A 129 -6.71 -9.71 4.85
C VAL A 129 -6.69 -11.20 4.50
N ILE A 130 -6.84 -11.54 3.22
CA ILE A 130 -6.82 -12.95 2.77
C ILE A 130 -5.44 -13.55 2.97
N ALA A 131 -4.39 -12.81 2.63
CA ALA A 131 -3.03 -13.30 2.77
C ALA A 131 -2.66 -13.56 4.25
N GLU A 132 -2.93 -12.60 5.11
CA GLU A 132 -2.63 -12.75 6.54
C GLU A 132 -3.50 -13.86 7.16
N PHE A 133 -4.79 -13.93 6.79
CA PHE A 133 -5.62 -15.06 7.20
C PHE A 133 -5.05 -16.42 6.74
N GLY A 134 -4.48 -16.47 5.54
CA GLY A 134 -3.80 -17.66 5.03
C GLY A 134 -2.56 -18.03 5.84
N LYS A 135 -1.74 -17.05 6.24
CA LYS A 135 -0.58 -17.28 7.13
C LYS A 135 -1.02 -17.84 8.47
N ASP A 136 -2.09 -17.33 9.07
CA ASP A 136 -2.67 -17.85 10.31
C ASP A 136 -3.13 -19.33 10.16
N HIS A 137 -3.48 -19.74 8.94
CA HIS A 137 -3.84 -21.10 8.59
C HIS A 137 -2.69 -21.95 8.06
N GLY A 138 -1.45 -21.46 8.20
CA GLY A 138 -0.23 -22.18 7.87
C GLY A 138 0.18 -22.14 6.41
N LEU A 139 -0.39 -21.25 5.59
CA LEU A 139 0.07 -21.03 4.24
C LEU A 139 1.34 -20.16 4.24
N ALA A 140 2.36 -20.62 3.53
CA ALA A 140 3.55 -19.82 3.26
C ALA A 140 3.28 -18.81 2.12
N ASP A 141 4.12 -17.79 2.00
CA ASP A 141 4.12 -16.94 0.81
C ASP A 141 4.55 -17.75 -0.43
N CYS A 142 4.07 -17.32 -1.60
CA CYS A 142 4.28 -18.03 -2.87
C CYS A 142 5.74 -18.26 -3.23
N ASP A 143 6.64 -17.39 -2.79
CA ASP A 143 8.07 -17.40 -3.08
C ASP A 143 8.93 -18.04 -1.97
N THR A 144 8.31 -18.39 -0.85
CA THR A 144 9.03 -19.02 0.27
C THR A 144 9.65 -20.34 -0.15
N LYS A 145 10.96 -20.47 0.07
CA LYS A 145 11.72 -21.67 -0.24
C LYS A 145 12.40 -22.24 1.00
N LYS A 146 12.42 -23.57 1.09
CA LYS A 146 13.21 -24.32 2.06
C LYS A 146 14.01 -25.39 1.31
N ASP A 147 15.32 -25.43 1.55
CA ASP A 147 16.22 -26.37 0.86
C ASP A 147 16.14 -26.31 -0.68
N GLY A 148 15.89 -25.11 -1.23
CA GLY A 148 15.76 -24.85 -2.66
C GLY A 148 14.41 -25.20 -3.29
N ALA A 149 13.49 -25.81 -2.54
CA ALA A 149 12.12 -26.12 -2.97
C ALA A 149 11.12 -25.13 -2.41
N PHE A 150 10.05 -24.83 -3.17
CA PHE A 150 8.95 -24.02 -2.65
C PHE A 150 8.27 -24.73 -1.47
N VAL A 151 8.00 -23.97 -0.42
CA VAL A 151 7.24 -24.46 0.74
C VAL A 151 5.79 -24.68 0.33
N THR A 152 5.20 -25.78 0.75
CA THR A 152 3.77 -26.08 0.59
C THR A 152 3.20 -26.59 1.90
N PRO A 153 1.93 -26.27 2.26
CA PRO A 153 1.00 -25.46 1.49
C PRO A 153 1.42 -23.97 1.43
N ASN A 154 1.07 -23.29 0.36
CA ASN A 154 1.31 -21.86 0.21
C ASN A 154 0.13 -21.15 -0.51
N HIS A 155 0.16 -19.81 -0.49
CA HIS A 155 -0.92 -19.02 -1.09
C HIS A 155 -1.16 -19.33 -2.56
N CYS A 156 -0.12 -19.60 -3.35
CA CYS A 156 -0.25 -19.89 -4.76
C CYS A 156 -0.79 -21.30 -5.07
N THR A 157 -0.67 -22.24 -4.14
CA THR A 157 -1.16 -23.61 -4.32
C THR A 157 -2.52 -23.85 -3.68
N ASP A 158 -2.78 -23.20 -2.54
CA ASP A 158 -3.93 -23.54 -1.68
C ASP A 158 -4.83 -22.31 -1.38
N GLY A 159 -4.42 -21.09 -1.82
CA GLY A 159 -5.14 -19.86 -1.52
C GLY A 159 -6.57 -19.83 -2.02
N ALA A 160 -6.83 -20.30 -3.25
CA ALA A 160 -8.19 -20.35 -3.80
C ALA A 160 -9.11 -21.28 -3.00
N GLU A 161 -8.59 -22.41 -2.50
CA GLU A 161 -9.35 -23.32 -1.64
C GLU A 161 -9.60 -22.69 -0.26
N LEU A 162 -8.61 -22.02 0.33
CA LEU A 162 -8.78 -21.28 1.57
C LEU A 162 -9.88 -20.23 1.43
N ILE A 163 -9.83 -19.41 0.38
CA ILE A 163 -10.86 -18.38 0.12
C ILE A 163 -12.23 -19.04 0.03
N ARG A 164 -12.39 -20.07 -0.79
CA ARG A 164 -13.68 -20.78 -0.93
C ARG A 164 -14.24 -21.29 0.40
N ASN A 165 -13.37 -21.85 1.25
CA ASN A 165 -13.81 -22.50 2.48
C ASN A 165 -14.12 -21.52 3.62
N TYR A 166 -13.45 -20.36 3.65
CA TYR A 166 -13.47 -19.44 4.79
C TYR A 166 -14.00 -18.04 4.45
N PHE A 167 -14.41 -17.79 3.21
CA PHE A 167 -14.74 -16.43 2.76
C PHE A 167 -15.84 -15.80 3.60
N GLN A 168 -17.00 -16.48 3.73
CA GLN A 168 -18.19 -15.90 4.36
C GLN A 168 -18.03 -15.74 5.88
N ASP A 169 -17.50 -16.76 6.53
CA ASP A 169 -17.55 -16.86 7.99
C ASP A 169 -16.31 -16.22 8.67
N SER A 170 -15.22 -16.02 7.93
CA SER A 170 -13.96 -15.56 8.51
C SER A 170 -13.37 -14.37 7.76
N ILE A 171 -13.12 -14.49 6.44
CA ILE A 171 -12.44 -13.42 5.68
C ILE A 171 -13.34 -12.18 5.63
N LEU A 172 -14.61 -12.32 5.22
CA LEU A 172 -15.55 -11.22 5.17
C LEU A 172 -15.87 -10.66 6.56
N TYR A 173 -15.82 -11.51 7.59
CA TYR A 173 -15.92 -11.09 8.99
C TYR A 173 -14.77 -10.15 9.38
N ARG A 174 -13.51 -10.45 9.05
CA ARG A 174 -12.36 -9.56 9.33
C ARG A 174 -12.53 -8.21 8.65
N TYR A 175 -12.93 -8.17 7.39
CA TYR A 175 -13.24 -6.92 6.68
C TYR A 175 -14.29 -6.07 7.39
N ARG A 176 -15.34 -6.74 7.89
CA ARG A 176 -16.40 -6.08 8.66
C ARG A 176 -15.85 -5.50 9.97
N GLU A 177 -15.05 -6.25 10.70
CA GLU A 177 -14.50 -5.79 11.98
C GLU A 177 -13.53 -4.60 11.80
N TYR A 178 -12.70 -4.61 10.75
CA TYR A 178 -11.87 -3.44 10.42
C TYR A 178 -12.72 -2.22 10.05
N ALA A 179 -13.67 -2.36 9.15
CA ALA A 179 -14.50 -1.24 8.71
C ALA A 179 -15.38 -0.69 9.85
N ALA A 180 -15.93 -1.59 10.69
CA ALA A 180 -16.70 -1.20 11.88
C ALA A 180 -15.84 -0.49 12.92
N GLY A 181 -14.60 -0.98 13.14
CA GLY A 181 -13.65 -0.37 14.06
C GLY A 181 -13.24 1.03 13.65
N PHE A 182 -12.94 1.26 12.35
CA PHE A 182 -12.71 2.61 11.83
C PHE A 182 -13.95 3.50 12.03
N ARG A 183 -15.15 3.00 11.69
CA ARG A 183 -16.40 3.75 11.89
C ARG A 183 -16.57 4.18 13.34
N GLU A 184 -16.42 3.24 14.28
CA GLU A 184 -16.54 3.51 15.71
C GLU A 184 -15.49 4.53 16.19
N HIS A 185 -14.23 4.39 15.73
CA HIS A 185 -13.16 5.32 16.08
C HIS A 185 -13.45 6.74 15.57
N ILE A 186 -13.93 6.89 14.32
CA ILE A 186 -14.30 8.17 13.72
C ILE A 186 -15.43 8.83 14.52
N GLU A 187 -16.48 8.07 14.83
CA GLU A 187 -17.66 8.59 15.51
C GLU A 187 -17.35 9.01 16.96
N PHE A 188 -16.72 8.14 17.74
CA PHE A 188 -16.59 8.33 19.18
C PHE A 188 -15.31 9.04 19.60
N PHE A 189 -14.21 8.86 18.90
CA PHE A 189 -12.90 9.42 19.28
C PHE A 189 -12.51 10.64 18.44
N ALA A 190 -12.79 10.59 17.14
CA ALA A 190 -12.51 11.71 16.26
C ALA A 190 -13.66 12.74 16.22
N ASN A 191 -14.84 12.38 16.72
CA ASN A 191 -16.05 13.21 16.71
C ASN A 191 -16.37 13.77 15.32
N GLN A 192 -16.34 12.89 14.31
CA GLN A 192 -16.67 13.20 12.92
C GLN A 192 -17.80 12.30 12.45
N ASP A 193 -18.46 12.71 11.36
CA ASP A 193 -19.44 11.87 10.68
C ASP A 193 -18.72 10.82 9.82
N PRO A 194 -18.76 9.52 10.19
CA PRO A 194 -18.07 8.48 9.45
C PRO A 194 -18.56 8.29 8.01
N ASP A 195 -19.77 8.75 7.70
CA ASP A 195 -20.33 8.66 6.36
C ASP A 195 -19.67 9.66 5.39
N THR A 196 -18.95 10.66 5.91
CA THR A 196 -18.28 11.70 5.11
C THR A 196 -16.77 11.51 5.00
N VAL A 197 -16.17 10.69 5.86
CA VAL A 197 -14.72 10.47 5.86
C VAL A 197 -14.32 9.58 4.70
N GLN A 198 -13.48 10.12 3.83
CA GLN A 198 -12.99 9.40 2.66
C GLN A 198 -11.78 8.54 3.02
N PHE A 199 -11.84 7.25 2.71
CA PHE A 199 -10.72 6.31 2.71
C PHE A 199 -10.41 5.89 1.27
N ILE A 200 -9.19 5.40 1.03
CA ILE A 200 -8.85 4.64 -0.16
C ILE A 200 -8.53 3.21 0.31
N TRP A 201 -9.27 2.21 -0.17
CA TRP A 201 -9.05 0.81 0.13
C TRP A 201 -8.48 0.11 -1.10
N LEU A 202 -7.22 -0.29 -1.07
CA LEU A 202 -6.67 -1.28 -2.00
C LEU A 202 -7.07 -2.65 -1.47
N VAL A 203 -8.03 -3.26 -2.15
CA VAL A 203 -8.59 -4.56 -1.74
C VAL A 203 -7.70 -5.67 -2.24
N GLU A 204 -7.13 -6.42 -1.34
CA GLU A 204 -6.27 -7.57 -1.54
C GLU A 204 -5.10 -7.32 -2.49
N PRO A 205 -4.04 -6.65 -2.03
CA PRO A 205 -2.75 -6.70 -2.70
C PRO A 205 -2.37 -8.13 -3.06
N ASP A 206 -1.88 -8.35 -4.28
CA ASP A 206 -1.55 -9.68 -4.79
C ASP A 206 -2.73 -10.67 -4.93
N PHE A 207 -3.98 -10.17 -4.98
CA PHE A 207 -5.19 -11.01 -5.01
C PHE A 207 -5.14 -12.12 -6.08
N TYR A 208 -4.59 -11.81 -7.26
CA TYR A 208 -4.40 -12.80 -8.31
C TYR A 208 -3.55 -13.99 -7.87
N GLN A 209 -2.51 -13.77 -7.09
CA GLN A 209 -1.60 -14.81 -6.64
C GLN A 209 -2.30 -15.86 -5.77
N TYR A 210 -3.22 -15.39 -4.90
CA TYR A 210 -3.94 -16.30 -3.99
C TYR A 210 -5.16 -16.95 -4.61
N SER A 211 -5.72 -16.30 -5.62
CA SER A 211 -7.02 -16.69 -6.17
C SER A 211 -6.92 -17.41 -7.52
N TYR A 212 -5.75 -17.42 -8.12
CA TYR A 212 -5.55 -17.96 -9.47
C TYR A 212 -6.07 -19.39 -9.64
N SER A 213 -7.00 -19.56 -10.56
CA SER A 213 -7.63 -20.87 -10.84
C SER A 213 -6.96 -21.65 -11.98
N GLY A 214 -6.07 -21.02 -12.72
CA GLY A 214 -5.46 -21.56 -13.93
C GLY A 214 -6.21 -21.21 -15.21
N SER A 215 -7.35 -20.53 -15.15
CA SER A 215 -8.12 -20.15 -16.34
C SER A 215 -7.55 -18.91 -17.04
N VAL A 216 -6.92 -17.99 -16.32
CA VAL A 216 -6.16 -16.86 -16.86
C VAL A 216 -4.67 -17.16 -16.79
N GLN A 217 -3.94 -16.96 -17.89
CA GLN A 217 -2.52 -17.27 -17.92
C GLN A 217 -1.70 -16.35 -17.03
N ALA A 218 -0.90 -16.94 -16.14
CA ALA A 218 0.14 -16.25 -15.38
C ALA A 218 1.47 -16.24 -16.12
N SER A 219 2.29 -15.23 -15.89
CA SER A 219 3.67 -15.27 -16.30
C SER A 219 4.41 -16.35 -15.50
N LYS A 220 5.09 -17.24 -16.19
CA LYS A 220 6.01 -18.19 -15.56
C LYS A 220 7.25 -17.43 -15.10
N SER A 221 7.19 -16.83 -13.91
CA SER A 221 8.40 -16.36 -13.26
C SER A 221 9.06 -17.57 -12.58
N SER A 222 10.37 -17.70 -12.75
CA SER A 222 11.18 -18.70 -12.03
C SER A 222 11.11 -18.49 -10.51
N ASP A 223 10.68 -17.32 -10.09
CA ASP A 223 10.61 -16.92 -8.68
C ASP A 223 9.27 -17.28 -8.03
N HIS A 224 8.24 -17.59 -8.84
CA HIS A 224 6.89 -17.95 -8.38
C HIS A 224 6.46 -19.29 -8.98
N GLY A 225 7.17 -20.35 -8.62
CA GLY A 225 6.96 -21.70 -9.16
C GLY A 225 5.59 -22.33 -8.88
N GLY A 226 4.74 -21.66 -8.09
CA GLY A 226 3.44 -22.16 -7.70
C GLY A 226 2.27 -21.81 -8.62
N PHE A 227 2.34 -20.74 -9.41
CA PHE A 227 1.22 -20.24 -10.20
C PHE A 227 0.55 -21.25 -11.15
N ALA A 228 1.34 -22.12 -11.74
CA ALA A 228 0.82 -23.11 -12.68
C ALA A 228 0.04 -24.26 -12.01
N GLN A 229 -0.01 -24.31 -10.70
CA GLN A 229 -0.51 -25.44 -9.92
C GLN A 229 -1.69 -25.08 -9.01
N ASN A 230 -2.02 -23.79 -8.88
CA ASN A 230 -3.12 -23.37 -8.03
C ASN A 230 -4.46 -23.66 -8.73
N GLY A 231 -4.84 -24.89 -8.73
CA GLY A 231 -6.08 -25.38 -9.31
C GLY A 231 -7.16 -25.59 -8.25
N GLY A 232 -7.36 -24.67 -7.31
CA GLY A 232 -8.29 -24.84 -6.19
C GLY A 232 -9.74 -25.07 -6.57
N GLY A 233 -10.04 -25.20 -7.87
CA GLY A 233 -11.38 -25.50 -8.38
C GLY A 233 -12.36 -24.33 -8.20
N VAL A 234 -11.88 -23.13 -7.95
CA VAL A 234 -12.71 -21.91 -7.86
C VAL A 234 -12.57 -21.14 -9.17
N PRO A 235 -13.66 -20.92 -9.92
CA PRO A 235 -13.60 -20.12 -11.14
C PRO A 235 -13.19 -18.68 -10.86
N ASP A 236 -12.42 -18.04 -11.74
CA ASP A 236 -11.99 -16.63 -11.60
C ASP A 236 -13.19 -15.68 -11.47
N SER A 237 -14.32 -16.00 -12.09
CA SER A 237 -15.57 -15.24 -11.92
C SER A 237 -16.07 -15.16 -10.48
N MET A 238 -15.77 -16.17 -9.66
CA MET A 238 -16.09 -16.13 -8.23
C MET A 238 -15.22 -15.14 -7.47
N MET A 239 -14.00 -14.86 -7.94
CA MET A 239 -13.14 -13.85 -7.34
C MET A 239 -13.74 -12.45 -7.49
N GLY A 240 -14.35 -12.14 -8.63
CA GLY A 240 -15.12 -10.91 -8.81
C GLY A 240 -16.33 -10.80 -7.88
N VAL A 241 -17.00 -11.93 -7.59
CA VAL A 241 -18.09 -11.98 -6.62
C VAL A 241 -17.56 -11.69 -5.21
N TYR A 242 -16.49 -12.35 -4.79
CA TYR A 242 -15.87 -12.14 -3.48
C TYR A 242 -15.36 -10.70 -3.31
N PHE A 243 -14.67 -10.18 -4.30
CA PHE A 243 -14.26 -8.77 -4.34
C PHE A 243 -15.45 -7.83 -4.14
N SER A 244 -16.54 -8.05 -4.89
CA SER A 244 -17.76 -7.23 -4.78
C SER A 244 -18.37 -7.27 -3.39
N GLN A 245 -18.39 -8.44 -2.74
CA GLN A 245 -18.91 -8.59 -1.37
C GLN A 245 -18.01 -7.88 -0.34
N ILE A 246 -16.68 -7.91 -0.52
CA ILE A 246 -15.75 -7.15 0.30
C ILE A 246 -16.04 -5.65 0.17
N VAL A 247 -16.16 -5.15 -1.05
CA VAL A 247 -16.46 -3.74 -1.32
C VAL A 247 -17.78 -3.32 -0.69
N ASP A 248 -18.84 -4.13 -0.84
CA ASP A 248 -20.14 -3.86 -0.24
C ASP A 248 -20.05 -3.83 1.30
N THR A 249 -19.23 -4.71 1.87
CA THR A 249 -18.98 -4.74 3.32
C THR A 249 -18.27 -3.48 3.80
N ILE A 250 -17.21 -3.05 3.13
CA ILE A 250 -16.49 -1.82 3.47
C ILE A 250 -17.46 -0.62 3.38
N LYS A 251 -18.18 -0.48 2.27
CA LYS A 251 -19.08 0.66 2.02
C LYS A 251 -20.32 0.66 2.94
N ALA A 252 -20.71 -0.47 3.50
CA ALA A 252 -21.80 -0.53 4.49
C ALA A 252 -21.44 0.20 5.80
N TYR A 253 -20.16 0.28 6.14
CA TYR A 253 -19.68 0.97 7.34
C TYR A 253 -19.03 2.34 7.02
N LEU A 254 -18.40 2.46 5.87
CA LEU A 254 -17.65 3.65 5.43
C LEU A 254 -18.07 4.02 4.00
N PRO A 255 -19.26 4.59 3.81
CA PRO A 255 -19.86 4.76 2.48
C PRO A 255 -19.10 5.72 1.56
N ALA A 256 -18.35 6.69 2.11
CA ALA A 256 -17.50 7.59 1.34
C ALA A 256 -16.19 6.96 0.84
N SER A 257 -15.89 5.71 1.22
CA SER A 257 -14.67 5.02 0.81
C SER A 257 -14.55 4.89 -0.71
N LYS A 258 -13.33 5.09 -1.19
CA LYS A 258 -12.90 4.84 -2.57
C LYS A 258 -12.18 3.49 -2.64
N ILE A 259 -12.43 2.75 -3.71
CA ILE A 259 -11.93 1.38 -3.87
C ILE A 259 -10.88 1.35 -4.97
N ALA A 260 -9.71 0.79 -4.64
CA ALA A 260 -8.67 0.46 -5.59
C ALA A 260 -8.63 -1.06 -5.81
N ILE A 261 -8.50 -1.47 -7.08
CA ILE A 261 -8.25 -2.85 -7.47
C ILE A 261 -6.75 -3.06 -7.68
N ASP A 262 -6.22 -4.21 -7.26
CA ASP A 262 -4.81 -4.53 -7.42
C ASP A 262 -4.41 -4.74 -8.88
N ILE A 263 -3.25 -4.18 -9.26
CA ILE A 263 -2.60 -4.43 -10.54
C ILE A 263 -1.57 -5.53 -10.34
N SER A 264 -2.01 -6.77 -10.47
CA SER A 264 -1.08 -7.89 -10.36
C SER A 264 -0.09 -7.92 -11.54
N PRO A 265 1.21 -7.89 -11.27
CA PRO A 265 2.23 -7.95 -12.31
C PRO A 265 2.32 -9.33 -12.98
N TRP A 266 1.70 -10.33 -12.40
CA TRP A 266 1.79 -11.74 -12.82
C TRP A 266 0.75 -12.12 -13.87
N VAL A 267 -0.30 -11.34 -14.03
CA VAL A 267 -1.35 -11.59 -15.02
C VAL A 267 -0.82 -11.29 -16.41
N LEU A 268 -0.86 -12.27 -17.30
CA LEU A 268 -0.48 -12.10 -18.71
C LEU A 268 -1.64 -11.54 -19.54
N ASP A 269 -2.84 -12.02 -19.28
CA ASP A 269 -4.07 -11.56 -19.94
C ASP A 269 -4.87 -10.69 -18.97
N GLN A 270 -4.52 -9.41 -18.94
CA GLN A 270 -5.15 -8.42 -18.04
C GLN A 270 -6.65 -8.26 -18.34
N GLU A 271 -7.03 -8.28 -19.62
CA GLU A 271 -8.44 -8.11 -20.02
C GLU A 271 -9.28 -9.29 -19.51
N ALA A 272 -8.82 -10.51 -19.71
CA ALA A 272 -9.51 -11.71 -19.22
C ALA A 272 -9.64 -11.70 -17.69
N TRP A 273 -8.60 -11.28 -16.96
CA TRP A 273 -8.65 -11.20 -15.51
C TRP A 273 -9.66 -10.17 -15.03
N TYR A 274 -9.53 -8.91 -15.48
CA TYR A 274 -10.40 -7.83 -14.99
C TYR A 274 -11.84 -7.92 -15.49
N SER A 275 -12.12 -8.68 -16.55
CA SER A 275 -13.49 -8.96 -16.99
C SER A 275 -14.34 -9.71 -15.96
N ASN A 276 -13.70 -10.34 -14.97
CA ASN A 276 -14.40 -11.01 -13.87
C ASN A 276 -14.93 -10.06 -12.79
N PHE A 277 -14.50 -8.80 -12.78
CA PHE A 277 -14.81 -7.84 -11.72
C PHE A 277 -15.86 -6.81 -12.15
N ASP A 278 -16.72 -6.40 -11.21
CA ASP A 278 -17.61 -5.26 -11.41
C ASP A 278 -16.84 -3.95 -11.25
N LEU A 279 -16.30 -3.45 -12.36
CA LEU A 279 -15.51 -2.22 -12.38
C LEU A 279 -16.32 -0.95 -12.04
N SER A 280 -17.67 -1.03 -11.97
CA SER A 280 -18.47 0.10 -11.50
C SER A 280 -18.26 0.39 -10.00
N LYS A 281 -17.78 -0.59 -9.24
CA LYS A 281 -17.45 -0.49 -7.82
C LYS A 281 -16.01 -0.02 -7.57
N VAL A 282 -15.20 0.16 -8.62
CA VAL A 282 -13.78 0.49 -8.54
C VAL A 282 -13.55 1.94 -8.91
N ASP A 283 -12.85 2.68 -8.06
CA ASP A 283 -12.48 4.08 -8.28
C ASP A 283 -11.07 4.22 -8.87
N PHE A 284 -10.14 3.34 -8.48
CA PHE A 284 -8.72 3.38 -8.87
C PHE A 284 -8.19 1.99 -9.22
N ALA A 285 -7.11 1.95 -10.00
CA ALA A 285 -6.21 0.80 -10.04
C ALA A 285 -4.96 1.13 -9.21
N SER A 286 -4.40 0.16 -8.49
CA SER A 286 -3.21 0.40 -7.68
C SER A 286 -2.22 -0.76 -7.80
N THR A 287 -0.93 -0.43 -7.85
CA THR A 287 0.11 -1.43 -7.62
C THR A 287 0.36 -1.60 -6.13
N SER A 288 0.90 -2.72 -5.72
CA SER A 288 1.24 -3.02 -4.34
C SER A 288 2.59 -3.71 -4.21
N GLY A 289 3.30 -3.42 -3.12
CA GLY A 289 4.43 -4.17 -2.54
C GLY A 289 5.67 -4.42 -3.39
N GLY A 290 5.65 -4.26 -4.66
CA GLY A 290 6.78 -4.55 -5.51
C GLY A 290 7.34 -3.31 -6.21
N ARG A 291 8.58 -3.37 -6.64
CA ARG A 291 9.21 -2.26 -7.34
C ARG A 291 8.48 -1.91 -8.62
N THR A 292 8.05 -0.68 -8.73
CA THR A 292 7.52 -0.11 -9.94
C THR A 292 8.53 0.81 -10.62
N ALA A 293 8.44 0.91 -11.94
CA ALA A 293 9.39 1.69 -12.73
C ALA A 293 8.84 3.08 -13.06
N ALA A 294 9.33 4.11 -12.35
CA ALA A 294 9.01 5.50 -12.70
C ALA A 294 9.58 5.91 -14.08
N THR A 295 10.70 5.32 -14.48
CA THR A 295 11.46 5.67 -15.70
C THR A 295 11.03 4.91 -16.94
N SER A 296 10.05 4.03 -16.86
CA SER A 296 9.59 3.14 -17.94
C SER A 296 8.09 3.23 -18.13
N GLU A 297 7.63 3.03 -19.35
CA GLU A 297 6.22 2.83 -19.65
C GLU A 297 5.67 1.51 -19.06
N LYS A 298 6.54 0.52 -18.83
CA LYS A 298 6.18 -0.72 -18.14
C LYS A 298 6.11 -0.50 -16.64
N ILE A 299 5.11 -1.08 -16.00
CA ILE A 299 4.93 -1.02 -14.55
C ILE A 299 6.10 -1.69 -13.83
N ARG A 300 6.50 -2.87 -14.32
CA ARG A 300 7.68 -3.61 -13.85
C ARG A 300 8.44 -4.17 -15.05
N ALA A 301 9.74 -4.26 -14.93
CA ALA A 301 10.59 -4.75 -16.03
C ALA A 301 10.23 -6.18 -16.46
N ALA A 302 9.79 -7.01 -15.53
CA ALA A 302 9.53 -8.44 -15.75
C ALA A 302 8.20 -8.74 -16.45
N ASN A 303 7.28 -7.78 -16.58
CA ASN A 303 5.97 -8.02 -17.19
C ASN A 303 5.68 -7.14 -18.41
N ALA A 304 4.58 -7.45 -19.11
CA ALA A 304 4.17 -6.72 -20.30
C ALA A 304 3.26 -5.53 -19.98
N ALA A 305 2.69 -5.45 -18.77
CA ALA A 305 1.75 -4.40 -18.40
C ALA A 305 2.42 -3.03 -18.40
N THR A 306 1.76 -2.06 -19.02
CA THR A 306 2.18 -0.65 -19.05
C THR A 306 1.21 0.19 -18.23
N TRP A 307 1.70 1.32 -17.70
CA TRP A 307 0.87 2.26 -16.94
C TRP A 307 -0.35 2.70 -17.75
N LYS A 308 -0.10 3.18 -18.97
CA LYS A 308 -1.16 3.62 -19.86
C LYS A 308 -2.09 2.48 -20.27
N GLY A 309 -1.56 1.29 -20.53
CA GLY A 309 -2.37 0.13 -20.90
C GLY A 309 -3.38 -0.25 -19.83
N ILE A 310 -2.97 -0.24 -18.56
CA ILE A 310 -3.88 -0.51 -17.42
C ILE A 310 -4.88 0.63 -17.24
N ALA A 311 -4.45 1.88 -17.29
CA ALA A 311 -5.34 3.04 -17.18
C ALA A 311 -6.42 3.02 -18.27
N ASP A 312 -6.04 2.71 -19.51
CA ASP A 312 -6.95 2.61 -20.64
C ASP A 312 -7.90 1.41 -20.56
N LEU A 313 -7.39 0.26 -20.09
CA LEU A 313 -8.18 -0.97 -19.94
C LEU A 313 -9.28 -0.79 -18.89
N LEU A 314 -8.88 -0.34 -17.70
CA LEU A 314 -9.79 -0.23 -16.57
C LEU A 314 -10.63 1.05 -16.59
N LYS A 315 -10.23 2.05 -17.41
CA LYS A 315 -10.83 3.40 -17.39
C LYS A 315 -10.82 4.00 -15.98
N ARG A 316 -9.70 3.81 -15.28
CA ARG A 316 -9.50 4.30 -13.91
C ARG A 316 -8.12 4.92 -13.74
N PRO A 317 -7.99 5.95 -12.90
CA PRO A 317 -6.70 6.49 -12.49
C PRO A 317 -5.86 5.42 -11.81
N VAL A 318 -4.53 5.52 -11.97
CA VAL A 318 -3.58 4.57 -11.40
C VAL A 318 -2.84 5.18 -10.21
N LEU A 319 -2.78 4.46 -9.11
CA LEU A 319 -1.92 4.72 -7.96
C LEU A 319 -0.72 3.80 -8.04
N ALA A 320 0.47 4.36 -7.92
CA ALA A 320 1.71 3.60 -7.94
C ALA A 320 2.22 3.38 -6.51
N ASP A 321 2.71 2.19 -6.24
CA ASP A 321 3.58 1.93 -5.11
C ASP A 321 5.02 1.96 -5.63
N ALA A 322 5.87 2.79 -5.01
CA ALA A 322 7.28 2.88 -5.38
C ALA A 322 8.06 1.58 -5.09
N GLY A 323 7.47 0.73 -4.26
CA GLY A 323 8.05 -0.53 -3.81
C GLY A 323 9.16 -0.35 -2.79
N TYR A 324 9.68 -1.46 -2.34
CA TYR A 324 10.85 -1.51 -1.47
C TYR A 324 12.14 -1.29 -2.28
N ASP A 325 13.22 -0.95 -1.61
CA ASP A 325 14.54 -0.76 -2.25
C ASP A 325 15.12 -2.05 -2.84
N ALA A 326 16.38 -1.95 -3.33
CA ALA A 326 17.04 -3.08 -3.98
C ALA A 326 17.20 -4.32 -3.10
N GLY A 327 17.16 -4.18 -1.78
CA GLY A 327 17.26 -5.26 -0.82
C GLY A 327 15.92 -5.95 -0.49
N GLY A 328 14.81 -5.44 -0.96
CA GLY A 328 13.48 -5.97 -0.66
C GLY A 328 13.01 -5.75 0.78
N HIS A 329 13.79 -5.02 1.59
CA HIS A 329 13.54 -4.81 3.01
C HIS A 329 13.73 -3.33 3.37
N GLY A 330 13.11 -2.49 2.65
CA GLY A 330 13.12 -1.46 3.10
C GLY A 330 13.39 -0.14 3.16
N THR A 331 14.22 0.35 3.67
CA THR A 331 14.42 1.76 3.90
C THR A 331 14.75 2.43 2.60
N GLY A 332 13.81 3.06 1.99
CA GLY A 332 14.30 3.74 0.85
C GLY A 332 13.29 4.58 0.12
N TYR A 333 13.64 5.82 0.07
CA TYR A 333 13.09 6.75 -0.89
C TYR A 333 13.52 6.34 -2.30
N ASN A 334 12.57 5.91 -3.12
CA ASN A 334 12.82 5.65 -4.54
C ASN A 334 12.95 6.98 -5.29
N LYS A 335 14.19 7.43 -5.49
CA LYS A 335 14.53 8.72 -6.10
C LYS A 335 13.97 8.90 -7.52
N ALA A 336 13.73 7.82 -8.25
CA ALA A 336 13.17 7.91 -9.59
C ALA A 336 11.72 8.45 -9.55
N TRP A 337 10.96 8.15 -8.50
CA TRP A 337 9.63 8.67 -8.23
C TRP A 337 9.62 10.09 -7.61
N GLY A 338 10.77 10.73 -7.51
CA GLY A 338 10.91 12.12 -7.06
C GLY A 338 11.40 13.07 -8.15
N LYS A 339 11.48 12.62 -9.40
CA LYS A 339 11.94 13.44 -10.52
C LYS A 339 10.79 13.94 -11.37
N THR A 340 10.71 15.23 -11.58
CA THR A 340 9.64 15.93 -12.32
C THR A 340 9.42 15.32 -13.71
N GLU A 341 10.50 15.01 -14.44
CA GLU A 341 10.40 14.43 -15.80
C GLU A 341 9.75 13.03 -15.79
N ASN A 342 10.08 12.19 -14.80
CA ASN A 342 9.49 10.87 -14.68
C ASN A 342 8.01 10.95 -14.26
N LEU A 343 7.69 11.82 -13.31
CA LEU A 343 6.32 12.01 -12.84
C LEU A 343 5.42 12.55 -13.94
N ASN A 344 5.87 13.56 -14.70
CA ASN A 344 5.09 14.06 -15.84
C ASN A 344 4.85 12.99 -16.92
N ALA A 345 5.82 12.10 -17.17
CA ALA A 345 5.62 10.96 -18.05
C ALA A 345 4.56 9.99 -17.51
N ARG A 346 4.57 9.70 -16.23
CA ARG A 346 3.56 8.83 -15.58
C ARG A 346 2.19 9.50 -15.51
N ILE A 347 2.13 10.80 -15.27
CA ILE A 347 0.88 11.57 -15.36
C ILE A 347 0.23 11.41 -16.75
N ALA A 348 1.02 11.52 -17.81
CA ALA A 348 0.54 11.31 -19.18
C ALA A 348 0.05 9.88 -19.45
N ASP A 349 0.55 8.91 -18.68
CA ASP A 349 0.13 7.51 -18.72
C ASP A 349 -1.09 7.20 -17.82
N GLY A 350 -1.62 8.20 -17.11
CA GLY A 350 -2.79 8.04 -16.25
C GLY A 350 -2.50 7.75 -14.77
N VAL A 351 -1.23 7.84 -14.34
CA VAL A 351 -0.87 7.73 -12.93
C VAL A 351 -1.15 9.05 -12.22
N ILE A 352 -1.82 8.98 -11.07
CA ILE A 352 -2.22 10.15 -10.27
C ILE A 352 -1.58 10.23 -8.91
N GLY A 353 -0.77 9.27 -8.52
CA GLY A 353 -0.09 9.32 -7.23
C GLY A 353 0.92 8.20 -7.03
N VAL A 354 1.78 8.39 -6.04
CA VAL A 354 2.78 7.41 -5.65
C VAL A 354 2.90 7.28 -4.14
N THR A 355 2.91 6.04 -3.64
CA THR A 355 3.25 5.72 -2.24
C THR A 355 4.74 5.42 -2.15
N GLN A 356 5.45 6.10 -1.26
CA GLN A 356 6.78 5.69 -0.79
C GLN A 356 6.58 4.90 0.51
N MET A 357 6.98 3.64 0.52
CA MET A 357 6.68 2.76 1.66
C MET A 357 7.46 3.11 2.92
N ASP A 358 8.72 3.51 2.76
CA ASP A 358 9.60 3.86 3.88
C ASP A 358 10.50 5.05 3.50
N PRO A 359 9.91 6.24 3.31
CA PRO A 359 10.68 7.42 2.95
C PRO A 359 11.46 7.99 4.13
N ASP A 360 12.51 8.73 3.84
CA ASP A 360 13.22 9.51 4.86
C ASP A 360 12.42 10.75 5.31
N SER A 361 12.85 11.37 6.41
CA SER A 361 12.18 12.51 7.05
C SER A 361 12.06 13.77 6.18
N LEU A 362 12.74 13.85 5.04
CA LEU A 362 12.65 14.99 4.12
C LEU A 362 11.75 14.71 2.91
N TYR A 363 11.08 13.57 2.87
CA TYR A 363 10.24 13.20 1.73
C TYR A 363 9.11 14.21 1.50
N HIS A 364 8.41 14.62 2.54
CA HIS A 364 7.32 15.58 2.46
C HIS A 364 7.77 16.94 1.90
N VAL A 365 8.99 17.40 2.26
CA VAL A 365 9.57 18.63 1.72
C VAL A 365 9.84 18.48 0.21
N ARG A 366 10.46 17.36 -0.20
CA ARG A 366 10.71 17.08 -1.62
C ARG A 366 9.42 16.95 -2.42
N ALA A 367 8.41 16.27 -1.89
CA ALA A 367 7.10 16.13 -2.51
C ALA A 367 6.46 17.52 -2.76
N SER A 368 6.54 18.42 -1.79
CA SER A 368 6.02 19.79 -1.92
C SER A 368 6.73 20.58 -3.02
N ILE A 369 8.06 20.48 -3.11
CA ILE A 369 8.85 21.17 -4.15
C ILE A 369 8.48 20.64 -5.54
N VAL A 370 8.53 19.32 -5.72
CA VAL A 370 8.27 18.67 -7.02
C VAL A 370 6.84 18.93 -7.48
N ARG A 371 5.86 18.90 -6.57
CA ARG A 371 4.44 19.13 -6.89
C ARG A 371 4.20 20.44 -7.65
N SER A 372 4.92 21.50 -7.31
CA SER A 372 4.77 22.81 -7.97
C SER A 372 5.21 22.82 -9.44
N GLU A 373 5.96 21.81 -9.88
CA GLU A 373 6.50 21.66 -11.22
C GLU A 373 5.70 20.66 -12.09
N LEU A 374 4.69 19.99 -11.49
CA LEU A 374 3.94 18.95 -12.20
C LEU A 374 2.75 19.51 -12.97
N SER A 375 2.45 18.84 -14.08
CA SER A 375 1.23 19.08 -14.85
C SER A 375 0.01 18.54 -14.10
N PRO A 376 -1.20 19.09 -14.36
CA PRO A 376 -2.45 18.43 -13.97
C PRO A 376 -2.52 17.01 -14.53
N THR A 377 -3.25 16.13 -13.87
CA THR A 377 -3.43 14.76 -14.35
C THR A 377 -4.39 14.71 -15.54
N VAL A 378 -4.29 13.65 -16.34
CA VAL A 378 -5.18 13.41 -17.47
C VAL A 378 -6.63 13.08 -17.05
N TRP A 379 -6.86 12.89 -15.76
CA TRP A 379 -8.17 12.59 -15.18
C TRP A 379 -8.89 13.82 -14.66
N CYS A 380 -8.26 14.98 -14.75
CA CYS A 380 -8.92 16.24 -14.44
C CYS A 380 -9.87 16.58 -15.59
N THR A 381 -11.16 16.35 -15.39
CA THR A 381 -12.19 16.91 -16.27
C THR A 381 -12.38 18.35 -15.87
N GLU A 382 -12.08 19.28 -16.76
CA GLU A 382 -12.51 20.67 -16.59
C GLU A 382 -14.04 20.68 -16.45
N ASN A 383 -14.54 21.00 -15.25
CA ASN A 383 -15.96 21.22 -14.99
C ASN A 383 -16.37 22.60 -15.53
#